data_5b8c72169c8dfa9efb9ee09049dfcbcb
#
_entry.id   5b8c72169c8dfa9efb9ee09049dfcbcb
#
_cell.length_a   1.000
_cell.length_b   1.000
_cell.length_c   1.000
_cell.angle_alpha   90.00
_cell.angle_beta   90.00
_cell.angle_gamma   90.00
#
_symmetry.space_group_name_H-M   'P 1'
#
loop_
_entity.id
_entity.type
_entity.pdbx_description
1 polymer ?
#
loop_
_entity_poly.entity_id
_entity_poly.type
_entity_poly.pdbx_seq_one_letter_code
_entity_poly.pdbx_strand_id
1 'polypeptide(L)'
;LSNDHLERSPKLYLLEILDFIEKVEAYTKGMSYEVFAKDGKTVDAVDSNIRKIGEAVRVLAKHRLVKDLFYRFRVPYRSLSDMRTDLTHEYFSVNVSSIWMTAQTVVGLKPQFKKVLSELGDR
;
A
#
# COMPACT_ATOMS: atom_id res chain seq x y z
N LEU A 1 -16.79 1.06 -19.39
CA LEU A 1 -16.68 1.39 -18.84
C LEU A 1 -16.50 1.48 -18.07
N SER A 2 -16.35 1.35 -18.68
CA SER A 2 -16.05 1.56 -17.87
C SER A 2 -16.36 1.68 -16.46
N ASN A 3 -17.18 0.97 -15.86
CA ASN A 3 -17.53 1.05 -14.46
C ASN A 3 -17.01 -0.17 -13.69
N ASP A 4 -16.11 -0.89 -14.29
CA ASP A 4 -15.60 -2.11 -13.68
C ASP A 4 -14.98 -1.83 -12.32
N HIS A 5 -14.20 -0.75 -12.24
CA HIS A 5 -13.53 -0.41 -10.99
C HIS A 5 -14.53 -0.02 -9.90
N LEU A 6 -15.69 0.52 -10.30
CA LEU A 6 -16.71 0.93 -9.33
C LEU A 6 -17.47 -0.27 -8.78
N GLU A 7 -17.44 -1.38 -9.51
CA GLU A 7 -18.14 -2.59 -9.11
C GLU A 7 -17.28 -3.58 -8.38
N ARG A 8 -15.97 -3.27 -8.26
CA ARG A 8 -15.08 -4.13 -7.51
C ARG A 8 -15.44 -4.10 -6.04
N SER A 9 -15.51 -5.27 -5.44
CA SER A 9 -15.83 -5.34 -4.03
C SER A 9 -14.66 -4.82 -3.19
N PRO A 10 -14.93 -4.25 -2.02
CA PRO A 10 -13.87 -3.88 -1.11
C PRO A 10 -12.95 -5.05 -0.78
N LYS A 11 -13.48 -6.25 -0.69
CA LYS A 11 -12.69 -7.45 -0.44
C LYS A 11 -11.61 -7.64 -1.50
N LEU A 12 -11.96 -7.43 -2.76
CA LEU A 12 -11.01 -7.59 -3.86
C LEU A 12 -9.88 -6.58 -3.75
N TYR A 13 -10.19 -5.32 -3.45
CA TYR A 13 -9.17 -4.30 -3.22
C TYR A 13 -8.24 -4.68 -2.07
N LEU A 14 -8.80 -5.22 -0.98
CA LEU A 14 -7.98 -5.62 0.16
C LEU A 14 -7.06 -6.77 -0.18
N LEU A 15 -7.54 -7.73 -0.97
CA LEU A 15 -6.70 -8.83 -1.42
C LEU A 15 -5.56 -8.32 -2.29
N GLU A 16 -5.83 -7.34 -3.13
CA GLU A 16 -4.78 -6.73 -3.95
C GLU A 16 -3.76 -6.00 -3.11
N ILE A 17 -4.22 -5.26 -2.10
CA ILE A 17 -3.31 -4.57 -1.19
C ILE A 17 -2.37 -5.56 -0.53
N LEU A 18 -2.92 -6.66 -0.03
CA LEU A 18 -2.10 -7.70 0.61
C LEU A 18 -1.08 -8.29 -0.37
N ASP A 19 -1.49 -8.47 -1.63
CA ASP A 19 -0.57 -8.96 -2.65
C ASP A 19 0.57 -7.96 -2.90
N PHE A 20 0.25 -6.68 -3.01
CA PHE A 20 1.27 -5.64 -3.18
C PHE A 20 2.22 -5.61 -1.99
N ILE A 21 1.69 -5.72 -0.78
CA ILE A 21 2.53 -5.74 0.42
C ILE A 21 3.46 -6.93 0.41
N GLU A 22 2.97 -8.10 0.01
CA GLU A 22 3.80 -9.29 -0.06
C GLU A 22 4.91 -9.15 -1.09
N LYS A 23 4.64 -8.47 -2.19
CA LYS A 23 5.67 -8.19 -3.19
C LYS A 23 6.74 -7.27 -2.62
N VAL A 24 6.33 -6.21 -1.92
CA VAL A 24 7.28 -5.31 -1.28
C VAL A 24 8.17 -6.08 -0.30
N GLU A 25 7.54 -6.92 0.51
CA GLU A 25 8.27 -7.74 1.48
C GLU A 25 9.27 -8.66 0.79
N ALA A 26 8.84 -9.35 -0.27
CA ALA A 26 9.69 -10.29 -0.98
C ALA A 26 10.86 -9.56 -1.66
N TYR A 27 10.59 -8.40 -2.26
CA TYR A 27 11.62 -7.66 -2.99
C TYR A 27 12.70 -7.11 -2.06
N THR A 28 12.34 -6.79 -0.82
CA THR A 28 13.28 -6.19 0.13
C THR A 28 13.86 -7.20 1.12
N LYS A 29 13.45 -8.46 1.02
CA LYS A 29 13.85 -9.47 2.00
C LYS A 29 15.36 -9.61 2.07
N GLY A 30 15.88 -9.53 3.29
CA GLY A 30 17.31 -9.69 3.52
C GLY A 30 18.15 -8.49 3.13
N MET A 31 17.55 -7.41 2.67
CA MET A 31 18.28 -6.22 2.26
C MET A 31 18.50 -5.27 3.44
N SER A 32 19.68 -4.68 3.49
CA SER A 32 19.90 -3.48 4.28
C SER A 32 19.49 -2.28 3.45
N TYR A 33 19.38 -1.11 4.08
CA TYR A 33 19.12 0.10 3.32
C TYR A 33 20.19 0.35 2.27
N GLU A 34 21.47 0.12 2.62
CA GLU A 34 22.57 0.36 1.69
C GLU A 34 22.45 -0.50 0.45
N VAL A 35 22.10 -1.76 0.61
CA VAL A 35 21.91 -2.67 -0.53
C VAL A 35 20.70 -2.22 -1.36
N PHE A 36 19.59 -1.89 -0.69
CA PHE A 36 18.39 -1.43 -1.36
C PHE A 36 18.67 -0.18 -2.19
N ALA A 37 19.35 0.80 -1.60
CA ALA A 37 19.59 2.09 -2.24
C ALA A 37 20.42 1.96 -3.52
N LYS A 38 21.21 0.91 -3.64
CA LYS A 38 22.05 0.69 -4.82
C LYS A 38 21.38 -0.18 -5.87
N ASP A 39 20.21 -0.72 -5.56
CA ASP A 39 19.51 -1.62 -6.48
C ASP A 39 18.33 -0.89 -7.10
N GLY A 40 18.60 -0.22 -8.23
CA GLY A 40 17.60 0.61 -8.88
C GLY A 40 16.35 -0.15 -9.30
N LYS A 41 16.52 -1.39 -9.76
CA LYS A 41 15.36 -2.19 -10.14
C LYS A 41 14.45 -2.44 -8.94
N THR A 42 15.04 -2.79 -7.81
CA THR A 42 14.25 -3.05 -6.62
C THR A 42 13.59 -1.78 -6.11
N VAL A 43 14.31 -0.65 -6.11
CA VAL A 43 13.74 0.63 -5.72
C VAL A 43 12.51 0.94 -6.58
N ASP A 44 12.63 0.79 -7.89
CA ASP A 44 11.52 1.09 -8.81
C ASP A 44 10.34 0.16 -8.59
N ALA A 45 10.61 -1.13 -8.38
CA ALA A 45 9.55 -2.11 -8.16
C ALA A 45 8.81 -1.84 -6.84
N VAL A 46 9.55 -1.51 -5.80
CA VAL A 46 8.96 -1.19 -4.49
C VAL A 46 8.13 0.09 -4.59
N ASP A 47 8.67 1.13 -5.23
CA ASP A 47 7.98 2.39 -5.43
C ASP A 47 6.65 2.17 -6.16
N SER A 48 6.68 1.39 -7.23
CA SER A 48 5.47 1.08 -7.99
C SER A 48 4.40 0.41 -7.12
N ASN A 49 4.79 -0.55 -6.30
CA ASN A 49 3.84 -1.26 -5.45
C ASN A 49 3.31 -0.37 -4.32
N ILE A 50 4.15 0.51 -3.78
CA ILE A 50 3.71 1.47 -2.76
C ILE A 50 2.63 2.38 -3.33
N ARG A 51 2.82 2.87 -4.56
CA ARG A 51 1.83 3.73 -5.20
C ARG A 51 0.51 3.00 -5.40
N LYS A 52 0.56 1.74 -5.80
CA LYS A 52 -0.64 0.92 -5.98
C LYS A 52 -1.37 0.72 -4.66
N ILE A 53 -0.62 0.49 -3.58
CA ILE A 53 -1.22 0.38 -2.25
C ILE A 53 -1.92 1.68 -1.88
N GLY A 54 -1.26 2.81 -2.08
CA GLY A 54 -1.83 4.12 -1.75
C GLY A 54 -3.12 4.39 -2.54
N GLU A 55 -3.12 4.04 -3.82
CA GLU A 55 -4.29 4.25 -4.65
C GLU A 55 -5.45 3.36 -4.21
N ALA A 56 -5.18 2.10 -3.91
CA ALA A 56 -6.23 1.18 -3.46
C ALA A 56 -6.80 1.61 -2.11
N VAL A 57 -5.94 2.06 -1.20
CA VAL A 57 -6.39 2.56 0.10
C VAL A 57 -7.26 3.80 -0.08
N ARG A 58 -6.86 4.71 -1.00
CA ARG A 58 -7.64 5.91 -1.28
C ARG A 58 -9.06 5.57 -1.74
N VAL A 59 -9.16 4.61 -2.64
CA VAL A 59 -10.47 4.17 -3.15
C VAL A 59 -11.28 3.55 -2.02
N LEU A 60 -10.66 2.66 -1.24
CA LEU A 60 -11.35 1.97 -0.14
C LEU A 60 -11.83 2.92 0.94
N ALA A 61 -11.08 3.97 1.22
CA ALA A 61 -11.45 4.93 2.26
C ALA A 61 -12.71 5.71 1.93
N LYS A 62 -13.21 5.62 0.69
CA LYS A 62 -14.49 6.21 0.31
C LYS A 62 -15.68 5.37 0.76
N HIS A 63 -15.46 4.10 1.07
CA HIS A 63 -16.51 3.22 1.58
C HIS A 63 -16.56 3.38 3.09
N ARG A 64 -17.72 3.80 3.59
CA ARG A 64 -17.86 4.11 5.01
C ARG A 64 -17.46 2.94 5.91
N LEU A 65 -17.97 1.75 5.58
CA LEU A 65 -17.66 0.57 6.40
C LEU A 65 -16.16 0.30 6.45
N VAL A 66 -15.49 0.35 5.29
CA VAL A 66 -14.05 0.07 5.25
C VAL A 66 -13.28 1.15 5.99
N LYS A 67 -13.67 2.41 5.81
CA LYS A 67 -13.02 3.50 6.52
C LYS A 67 -13.13 3.32 8.03
N ASP A 68 -14.31 2.90 8.51
CA ASP A 68 -14.50 2.65 9.94
C ASP A 68 -13.61 1.51 10.42
N LEU A 69 -13.45 0.46 9.61
CA LEU A 69 -12.58 -0.65 9.95
C LEU A 69 -11.11 -0.24 9.93
N PHE A 70 -10.71 0.62 8.98
CA PHE A 70 -9.36 1.17 8.97
C PHE A 70 -9.08 1.93 10.27
N TYR A 71 -10.03 2.73 10.71
CA TYR A 71 -9.87 3.46 11.95
C TYR A 71 -9.76 2.50 13.14
N ARG A 72 -10.67 1.52 13.17
CA ARG A 72 -10.72 0.56 14.27
C ARG A 72 -9.43 -0.25 14.38
N PHE A 73 -8.86 -0.67 13.27
CA PHE A 73 -7.65 -1.49 13.26
C PHE A 73 -6.39 -0.68 13.02
N ARG A 74 -6.50 0.64 13.11
CA ARG A 74 -5.35 1.55 13.09
C ARG A 74 -4.56 1.50 11.78
N VAL A 75 -5.28 1.39 10.67
CA VAL A 75 -4.67 1.57 9.36
C VAL A 75 -4.64 3.08 9.07
N PRO A 76 -3.46 3.67 8.90
CA PRO A 76 -3.35 5.12 8.69
C PRO A 76 -3.70 5.48 7.25
N TYR A 77 -4.99 5.38 6.91
CA TYR A 77 -5.41 5.47 5.52
C TYR A 77 -5.14 6.84 4.89
N ARG A 78 -5.16 7.92 5.67
CA ARG A 78 -4.86 9.25 5.13
C ARG A 78 -3.40 9.36 4.75
N SER A 79 -2.51 8.92 5.63
CA SER A 79 -1.08 8.95 5.34
C SER A 79 -0.74 8.08 4.14
N LEU A 80 -1.35 6.88 4.06
CA LEU A 80 -1.08 5.98 2.94
C LEU A 80 -1.55 6.57 1.62
N SER A 81 -2.72 7.22 1.62
CA SER A 81 -3.23 7.88 0.42
C SER A 81 -2.33 9.05 0.01
N ASP A 82 -1.87 9.83 0.99
CA ASP A 82 -1.03 11.00 0.72
C ASP A 82 0.34 10.60 0.19
N MET A 83 0.88 9.48 0.64
CA MET A 83 2.17 8.99 0.16
C MET A 83 2.16 8.79 -1.36
N ARG A 84 1.05 8.34 -1.89
CA ARG A 84 0.91 8.19 -3.34
C ARG A 84 1.16 9.52 -4.05
N THR A 85 0.57 10.58 -3.53
CA THR A 85 0.72 11.91 -4.12
C THR A 85 2.15 12.42 -3.99
N ASP A 86 2.73 12.28 -2.81
CA ASP A 86 4.09 12.75 -2.56
C ASP A 86 5.08 12.08 -3.50
N LEU A 87 5.00 10.76 -3.62
CA LEU A 87 5.91 10.03 -4.50
C LEU A 87 5.72 10.42 -5.97
N THR A 88 4.50 10.76 -6.36
CA THR A 88 4.21 11.14 -7.73
C THR A 88 4.83 12.48 -8.08
N HIS A 89 4.88 13.41 -7.12
CA HIS A 89 5.35 14.76 -7.36
C HIS A 89 6.86 14.91 -7.30
N GLU A 90 7.58 13.91 -6.83
CA GLU A 90 9.00 14.03 -6.61
C GLU A 90 9.83 13.16 -7.55
N TYR A 91 9.42 13.08 -8.77
CA TYR A 91 10.06 12.15 -9.68
C TYR A 91 11.51 12.51 -10.04
N PHE A 92 11.90 13.77 -9.91
CA PHE A 92 13.28 14.16 -10.17
C PHE A 92 14.21 13.92 -8.99
N SER A 93 13.66 13.89 -7.81
CA SER A 93 14.47 13.73 -6.61
C SER A 93 13.83 12.65 -5.75
N VAL A 94 13.63 11.48 -6.35
CA VAL A 94 13.05 10.35 -5.62
C VAL A 94 13.87 10.12 -4.37
N ASN A 95 13.23 10.26 -3.23
CA ASN A 95 13.90 10.05 -1.95
C ASN A 95 13.89 8.57 -1.64
N VAL A 96 15.00 7.91 -1.95
CA VAL A 96 15.14 6.45 -1.77
C VAL A 96 14.93 6.08 -0.31
N SER A 97 15.39 6.92 0.62
CA SER A 97 15.20 6.61 2.04
C SER A 97 13.72 6.65 2.43
N SER A 98 12.94 7.56 1.83
CA SER A 98 11.49 7.59 2.09
C SER A 98 10.81 6.34 1.56
N ILE A 99 11.22 5.87 0.37
CA ILE A 99 10.68 4.64 -0.18
C ILE A 99 10.99 3.46 0.74
N TRP A 100 12.22 3.40 1.22
CA TRP A 100 12.63 2.33 2.13
C TRP A 100 11.80 2.34 3.42
N MET A 101 11.65 3.52 4.03
CA MET A 101 10.86 3.65 5.26
C MET A 101 9.39 3.31 5.03
N THR A 102 8.85 3.74 3.91
CA THR A 102 7.46 3.42 3.56
C THR A 102 7.28 1.93 3.35
N ALA A 103 8.25 1.28 2.72
CA ALA A 103 8.22 -0.17 2.54
C ALA A 103 8.15 -0.88 3.88
N GLN A 104 8.98 -0.46 4.84
CA GLN A 104 8.95 -1.03 6.19
C GLN A 104 7.58 -0.84 6.83
N THR A 105 7.02 0.36 6.67
CA THR A 105 5.73 0.69 7.26
C THR A 105 4.61 -0.20 6.70
N VAL A 106 4.52 -0.32 5.38
CA VAL A 106 3.40 -1.10 4.79
C VAL A 106 3.54 -2.58 5.10
N VAL A 107 4.76 -3.11 5.12
CA VAL A 107 4.95 -4.51 5.51
C VAL A 107 4.50 -4.71 6.95
N GLY A 108 4.82 -3.76 7.84
CA GLY A 108 4.39 -3.82 9.22
C GLY A 108 2.89 -3.72 9.43
N LEU A 109 2.17 -3.18 8.43
CA LEU A 109 0.71 -3.05 8.50
C LEU A 109 -0.03 -4.27 7.98
N LYS A 110 0.68 -5.28 7.49
CA LYS A 110 0.04 -6.48 6.96
C LYS A 110 -0.98 -7.10 7.92
N PRO A 111 -0.67 -7.25 9.21
CA PRO A 111 -1.67 -7.81 10.15
C PRO A 111 -2.95 -6.98 10.24
N GLN A 112 -2.83 -5.65 10.21
CA GLN A 112 -4.01 -4.79 10.29
C GLN A 112 -4.90 -4.94 9.06
N PHE A 113 -4.30 -4.99 7.88
CA PHE A 113 -5.07 -5.21 6.66
C PHE A 113 -5.76 -6.58 6.69
N LYS A 114 -5.10 -7.60 7.24
CA LYS A 114 -5.72 -8.92 7.37
C LYS A 114 -6.91 -8.89 8.30
N LYS A 115 -6.84 -8.11 9.38
CA LYS A 115 -7.97 -7.95 10.29
C LYS A 115 -9.14 -7.26 9.61
N VAL A 116 -8.86 -6.21 8.83
CA VAL A 116 -9.91 -5.53 8.08
C VAL A 116 -10.60 -6.52 7.14
N LEU A 117 -9.81 -7.29 6.41
CA LEU A 117 -10.35 -8.28 5.49
C LEU A 117 -11.23 -9.30 6.21
N SER A 118 -10.76 -9.79 7.35
CA SER A 118 -11.50 -10.77 8.14
C SER A 118 -12.84 -10.23 8.61
N GLU A 119 -12.85 -8.99 9.11
CA GLU A 119 -14.10 -8.37 9.59
C GLU A 119 -15.05 -8.08 8.46
N LEU A 120 -14.53 -7.74 7.30
CA LEU A 120 -15.37 -7.48 6.14
C LEU A 120 -16.08 -8.74 5.68
N GLY A 121 -15.41 -9.89 5.82
CA GLY A 121 -16.00 -11.17 5.45
C GLY A 121 -16.35 -11.21 3.97
N ASP A 122 -17.56 -11.68 3.70
CA ASP A 122 -18.05 -11.85 2.33
C ASP A 122 -18.94 -10.68 1.87
N ARG A 123 -18.91 -9.59 2.55
CA ARG A 123 -19.73 -8.43 2.22
C ARG A 123 -19.37 -7.79 0.90
#